data_0060e78a227f1d3d3bb9ff882dd90a0c
#
_entry.id   0060e78a227f1d3d3bb9ff882dd90a0c
#
_cell.length_a   1.000
_cell.length_b   1.000
_cell.length_c   1.000
_cell.angle_alpha   90.00
_cell.angle_beta   90.00
_cell.angle_gamma   90.00
#
_symmetry.space_group_name_H-M   'P 1'
#
loop_
_entity.id
_entity.type
_entity.pdbx_description
1 polymer ?
#
loop_
_entity_poly.entity_id
_entity_poly.type
_entity_poly.pdbx_seq_one_letter_code
_entity_poly.pdbx_strand_id
1 'polypeptide(L)'
;MSAKKKKYLIPEETFKSDFAPLTGFYDYHIKKKQILVSLDEVQNMGVTLKPMKRKEIADVDSKDLAVNTICFSSIKRKRYVKNLFWTLRCLVAHPENIRIKTVNGKKCYSIYCTTKDNDKLVPTMKGIISCEIWPRFTEQIINKIKEKEK
;
A
#
# COMPACT_ATOMS: atom_id res chain seq x y z
N MET A 1 32.50 1.95 0.58
CA MET A 1 31.41 1.00 0.70
C MET A 1 30.32 1.33 -0.31
N SER A 2 30.01 0.39 -1.16
CA SER A 2 28.91 0.57 -2.08
C SER A 2 27.60 0.39 -1.34
N ALA A 3 26.69 1.35 -1.47
CA ALA A 3 25.33 1.20 -0.99
C ALA A 3 24.70 0.00 -1.71
N LYS A 4 23.96 -0.84 -0.98
CA LYS A 4 23.21 -1.93 -1.60
C LYS A 4 22.23 -1.31 -2.60
N LYS A 5 22.32 -1.72 -3.86
CA LYS A 5 21.32 -1.33 -4.85
C LYS A 5 19.97 -1.94 -4.46
N LYS A 6 18.94 -1.10 -4.49
CA LYS A 6 17.57 -1.60 -4.31
C LYS A 6 17.23 -2.55 -5.45
N LYS A 7 16.61 -3.66 -5.11
CA LYS A 7 16.20 -4.66 -6.09
C LYS A 7 14.77 -4.41 -6.52
N TYR A 8 14.60 -4.05 -7.79
CA TYR A 8 13.29 -3.83 -8.38
C TYR A 8 12.84 -5.10 -9.11
N LEU A 9 11.63 -5.55 -8.83
CA LEU A 9 11.00 -6.70 -9.53
C LEU A 9 10.01 -6.22 -10.59
N ILE A 10 9.83 -4.91 -10.71
CA ILE A 10 9.07 -4.24 -11.77
C ILE A 10 9.99 -3.22 -12.43
N PRO A 11 9.64 -2.68 -13.61
CA PRO A 11 10.47 -1.65 -14.22
C PRO A 11 10.67 -0.47 -13.28
N GLU A 12 11.92 -0.02 -13.13
CA GLU A 12 12.27 1.05 -12.20
C GLU A 12 11.51 2.34 -12.48
N GLU A 13 11.30 2.67 -13.75
CA GLU A 13 10.54 3.86 -14.14
C GLU A 13 9.09 3.78 -13.69
N THR A 14 8.48 2.61 -13.80
CA THR A 14 7.12 2.35 -13.34
C THR A 14 7.04 2.52 -11.82
N PHE A 15 8.01 1.98 -11.10
CA PHE A 15 8.09 2.13 -9.65
C PHE A 15 8.19 3.60 -9.25
N LYS A 16 9.05 4.36 -9.88
CA LYS A 16 9.23 5.78 -9.59
C LYS A 16 7.98 6.60 -9.88
N SER A 17 7.24 6.24 -10.93
CA SER A 17 6.00 6.93 -11.28
C SER A 17 4.85 6.61 -10.32
N ASP A 18 4.64 5.32 -10.03
CA ASP A 18 3.44 4.85 -9.34
C ASP A 18 3.58 4.74 -7.82
N PHE A 19 4.80 4.60 -7.31
CA PHE A 19 5.00 4.32 -5.88
C PHE A 19 5.87 5.37 -5.18
N ALA A 20 6.94 5.85 -5.80
CA ALA A 20 7.88 6.75 -5.14
C ALA A 20 7.22 8.02 -4.56
N PRO A 21 6.22 8.65 -5.21
CA PRO A 21 5.58 9.84 -4.66
C PRO A 21 4.87 9.62 -3.32
N LEU A 22 4.53 8.38 -2.97
CA LEU A 22 3.84 8.07 -1.72
C LEU A 22 4.66 8.41 -0.48
N THR A 23 6.00 8.32 -0.56
CA THR A 23 6.88 8.65 0.55
C THR A 23 6.75 10.11 0.95
N GLY A 24 6.94 11.00 -0.01
CA GLY A 24 6.84 12.45 0.24
C GLY A 24 5.44 12.85 0.68
N PHE A 25 4.43 12.25 0.07
CA PHE A 25 3.05 12.52 0.43
C PHE A 25 2.76 12.12 1.89
N TYR A 26 3.18 10.92 2.31
CA TYR A 26 3.00 10.48 3.69
C TYR A 26 3.73 11.39 4.67
N ASP A 27 5.02 11.65 4.42
CA ASP A 27 5.85 12.40 5.34
C ASP A 27 5.37 13.84 5.51
N TYR A 28 4.87 14.47 4.45
CA TYR A 28 4.45 15.87 4.52
C TYR A 28 2.99 16.02 4.96
N HIS A 29 2.06 15.29 4.33
CA HIS A 29 0.62 15.52 4.56
C HIS A 29 0.05 14.72 5.72
N ILE A 30 0.45 13.49 5.89
CA ILE A 30 -0.13 12.61 6.91
C ILE A 30 0.62 12.73 8.23
N LYS A 31 1.93 12.56 8.21
CA LYS A 31 2.74 12.56 9.43
C LYS A 31 2.90 13.96 10.01
N LYS A 32 3.32 14.94 9.19
CA LYS A 32 3.63 16.30 9.67
C LYS A 32 2.38 17.09 10.00
N LYS A 33 1.38 17.07 9.13
CA LYS A 33 0.13 17.82 9.33
C LYS A 33 -0.93 17.05 10.10
N GLN A 34 -0.71 15.78 10.36
CA GLN A 34 -1.62 14.91 11.12
C GLN A 34 -3.06 14.93 10.61
N ILE A 35 -3.22 14.93 9.29
CA ILE A 35 -4.53 14.91 8.68
C ILE A 35 -5.15 13.53 8.83
N LEU A 36 -6.37 13.49 9.36
CA LEU A 36 -7.11 12.24 9.56
C LEU A 36 -8.20 12.12 8.50
N VAL A 37 -8.20 11.00 7.82
CA VAL A 37 -9.23 10.61 6.85
C VAL A 37 -9.80 9.29 7.30
N SER A 38 -11.12 9.15 7.32
CA SER A 38 -11.73 7.88 7.68
C SER A 38 -11.70 6.91 6.50
N LEU A 39 -11.74 5.62 6.81
CA LEU A 39 -11.77 4.59 5.76
C LEU A 39 -13.02 4.75 4.87
N ASP A 40 -14.15 5.15 5.45
CA ASP A 40 -15.39 5.35 4.70
C ASP A 40 -15.25 6.43 3.61
N GLU A 41 -14.41 7.44 3.85
CA GLU A 41 -14.16 8.51 2.89
C GLU A 41 -13.36 8.05 1.67
N VAL A 42 -12.64 6.94 1.78
CA VAL A 42 -11.78 6.42 0.71
C VAL A 42 -12.23 5.05 0.19
N GLN A 43 -13.31 4.50 0.71
CA GLN A 43 -13.94 3.31 0.12
C GLN A 43 -14.64 3.70 -1.19
N ASN A 44 -14.86 2.71 -2.03
CA ASN A 44 -15.51 2.90 -3.33
C ASN A 44 -14.69 3.70 -4.35
N MET A 45 -13.37 3.72 -4.17
CA MET A 45 -12.45 4.32 -5.15
C MET A 45 -11.83 3.26 -6.07
N GLY A 46 -12.55 2.17 -6.29
CA GLY A 46 -12.10 1.08 -7.15
C GLY A 46 -11.26 0.03 -6.44
N VAL A 47 -10.94 0.22 -5.17
CA VAL A 47 -10.13 -0.71 -4.39
C VAL A 47 -10.84 -1.00 -3.06
N THR A 48 -10.91 -2.29 -2.71
CA THR A 48 -11.44 -2.71 -1.41
C THR A 48 -10.31 -2.72 -0.39
N LEU A 49 -10.46 -1.93 0.67
CA LEU A 49 -9.47 -1.80 1.73
C LEU A 49 -9.96 -2.58 2.95
N LYS A 50 -9.15 -3.55 3.40
CA LYS A 50 -9.49 -4.43 4.54
C LYS A 50 -8.47 -4.28 5.65
N PRO A 51 -8.75 -3.45 6.67
CA PRO A 51 -7.90 -3.39 7.86
C PRO A 51 -8.06 -4.67 8.66
N MET A 52 -6.95 -5.24 9.11
CA MET A 52 -6.92 -6.52 9.80
C MET A 52 -5.83 -6.54 10.86
N LYS A 53 -5.93 -7.51 11.76
CA LYS A 53 -4.81 -7.85 12.64
C LYS A 53 -3.74 -8.59 11.83
N ARG A 54 -2.46 -8.47 12.23
CA ARG A 54 -1.36 -9.16 11.56
C ARG A 54 -1.60 -10.68 11.44
N LYS A 55 -2.15 -11.26 12.49
CA LYS A 55 -2.49 -12.69 12.52
C LYS A 55 -3.50 -13.05 11.43
N GLU A 56 -4.48 -12.21 11.19
CA GLU A 56 -5.48 -12.43 10.16
C GLU A 56 -4.89 -12.29 8.76
N ILE A 57 -3.95 -11.34 8.58
CA ILE A 57 -3.26 -11.19 7.28
C ILE A 57 -2.43 -12.43 6.98
N ALA A 58 -1.79 -13.02 7.99
CA ALA A 58 -1.00 -14.24 7.82
C ALA A 58 -1.86 -15.39 7.26
N ASP A 59 -3.13 -15.44 7.63
CA ASP A 59 -4.06 -16.49 7.18
C ASP A 59 -4.66 -16.22 5.79
N VAL A 60 -4.47 -15.03 5.22
CA VAL A 60 -4.95 -14.73 3.87
C VAL A 60 -4.06 -15.40 2.84
N ASP A 61 -4.63 -16.22 1.97
CA ASP A 61 -3.92 -16.78 0.83
C ASP A 61 -3.96 -15.76 -0.32
N SER A 62 -2.77 -15.31 -0.76
CA SER A 62 -2.67 -14.35 -1.85
C SER A 62 -3.33 -14.83 -3.15
N LYS A 63 -3.43 -16.15 -3.35
CA LYS A 63 -4.08 -16.74 -4.52
C LYS A 63 -5.60 -16.51 -4.52
N ASP A 64 -6.17 -16.35 -3.32
CA ASP A 64 -7.63 -16.18 -3.15
C ASP A 64 -8.03 -14.71 -3.03
N LEU A 65 -7.07 -13.79 -3.07
CA LEU A 65 -7.39 -12.36 -3.05
C LEU A 65 -8.09 -11.94 -4.34
N ALA A 66 -9.22 -11.29 -4.18
CA ALA A 66 -9.90 -10.67 -5.31
C ALA A 66 -9.07 -9.49 -5.84
N VAL A 67 -9.10 -9.28 -7.15
CA VAL A 67 -8.40 -8.14 -7.76
C VAL A 67 -8.92 -6.84 -7.17
N ASN A 68 -8.04 -5.88 -6.97
CA ASN A 68 -8.31 -4.57 -6.37
C ASN A 68 -8.70 -4.67 -4.89
N THR A 69 -8.00 -5.54 -4.15
CA THR A 69 -8.15 -5.69 -2.71
C THR A 69 -6.79 -5.51 -2.02
N ILE A 70 -6.78 -4.74 -0.95
CA ILE A 70 -5.61 -4.59 -0.07
C ILE A 70 -6.01 -4.95 1.35
N CYS A 71 -5.34 -5.97 1.91
CA CYS A 71 -5.41 -6.29 3.33
C CYS A 71 -4.20 -5.69 4.02
N PHE A 72 -4.40 -4.92 5.07
CA PHE A 72 -3.30 -4.23 5.75
C PHE A 72 -3.48 -4.23 7.26
N SER A 73 -2.35 -4.17 7.96
CA SER A 73 -2.33 -4.24 9.42
C SER A 73 -2.81 -2.93 10.02
N SER A 74 -3.97 -2.94 10.66
CA SER A 74 -4.47 -1.82 11.45
C SER A 74 -5.59 -2.32 12.36
N ILE A 75 -5.54 -1.90 13.64
CA ILE A 75 -6.55 -2.29 14.62
C ILE A 75 -7.41 -1.10 15.00
N LYS A 76 -6.82 0.09 15.11
CA LYS A 76 -7.54 1.29 15.54
C LYS A 76 -8.23 1.96 14.35
N ARG A 77 -9.54 2.01 14.37
CA ARG A 77 -10.36 2.57 13.28
C ARG A 77 -9.92 3.97 12.83
N LYS A 78 -9.58 4.84 13.77
CA LYS A 78 -9.14 6.21 13.48
C LYS A 78 -7.82 6.28 12.71
N ARG A 79 -7.04 5.19 12.70
CA ARG A 79 -5.72 5.13 12.07
C ARG A 79 -5.67 4.27 10.81
N TYR A 80 -6.81 3.79 10.33
CA TYR A 80 -6.81 2.88 9.18
C TYR A 80 -6.09 3.47 7.97
N VAL A 81 -6.46 4.67 7.55
CA VAL A 81 -5.84 5.31 6.38
C VAL A 81 -4.39 5.69 6.68
N LYS A 82 -4.10 6.19 7.88
CA LYS A 82 -2.72 6.51 8.28
C LYS A 82 -1.82 5.28 8.21
N ASN A 83 -2.28 4.15 8.75
CA ASN A 83 -1.51 2.91 8.76
C ASN A 83 -1.36 2.34 7.34
N LEU A 84 -2.39 2.45 6.51
CA LEU A 84 -2.30 2.07 5.11
C LEU A 84 -1.16 2.84 4.41
N PHE A 85 -1.15 4.16 4.54
CA PHE A 85 -0.12 4.98 3.90
C PHE A 85 1.26 4.80 4.50
N TRP A 86 1.34 4.54 5.81
CA TRP A 86 2.61 4.19 6.44
C TRP A 86 3.21 2.93 5.81
N THR A 87 2.39 1.89 5.62
CA THR A 87 2.85 0.64 5.01
C THR A 87 3.21 0.86 3.54
N LEU A 88 2.45 1.65 2.81
CA LEU A 88 2.78 1.99 1.43
C LEU A 88 4.08 2.79 1.33
N ARG A 89 4.34 3.69 2.28
CA ARG A 89 5.61 4.41 2.34
C ARG A 89 6.77 3.46 2.59
N CYS A 90 6.60 2.49 3.48
CA CYS A 90 7.61 1.47 3.74
C CYS A 90 7.88 0.61 2.49
N LEU A 91 6.87 0.40 1.67
CA LEU A 91 6.97 -0.31 0.41
C LEU A 91 7.97 0.36 -0.54
N VAL A 92 8.02 1.70 -0.53
CA VAL A 92 8.97 2.45 -1.37
C VAL A 92 10.42 2.17 -0.99
N ALA A 93 10.68 1.92 0.30
CA ALA A 93 12.01 1.56 0.78
C ALA A 93 12.39 0.10 0.44
N HIS A 94 11.39 -0.74 0.10
CA HIS A 94 11.58 -2.16 -0.18
C HIS A 94 10.87 -2.53 -1.49
N PRO A 95 11.39 -2.06 -2.66
CA PRO A 95 10.71 -2.28 -3.94
C PRO A 95 10.60 -3.75 -4.34
N GLU A 96 11.39 -4.64 -3.74
CA GLU A 96 11.30 -6.08 -3.94
C GLU A 96 9.97 -6.68 -3.43
N ASN A 97 9.18 -5.90 -2.68
CA ASN A 97 7.87 -6.34 -2.19
C ASN A 97 6.74 -6.13 -3.20
N ILE A 98 7.06 -5.56 -4.36
CA ILE A 98 6.10 -5.30 -5.43
C ILE A 98 6.46 -6.13 -6.65
N ARG A 99 5.48 -6.87 -7.17
CA ARG A 99 5.63 -7.66 -8.40
C ARG A 99 4.48 -7.36 -9.34
N ILE A 100 4.66 -7.65 -10.62
CA ILE A 100 3.57 -7.63 -11.58
C ILE A 100 3.13 -9.07 -11.81
N LYS A 101 1.83 -9.28 -11.68
CA LYS A 101 1.19 -10.58 -11.88
C LYS A 101 0.03 -10.41 -12.83
N THR A 102 -0.14 -11.35 -13.76
CA THR A 102 -1.29 -11.33 -14.66
C THR A 102 -2.43 -12.13 -14.04
N VAL A 103 -3.58 -11.51 -13.89
CA VAL A 103 -4.79 -12.14 -13.35
C VAL A 103 -5.92 -11.91 -14.34
N ASN A 104 -6.49 -13.00 -14.86
CA ASN A 104 -7.54 -12.95 -15.87
C ASN A 104 -7.20 -12.03 -17.05
N GLY A 105 -5.95 -12.12 -17.54
CA GLY A 105 -5.47 -11.33 -18.67
C GLY A 105 -5.09 -9.90 -18.36
N LYS A 106 -5.23 -9.45 -17.11
CA LYS A 106 -4.89 -8.07 -16.70
C LYS A 106 -3.63 -8.06 -15.86
N LYS A 107 -2.77 -7.07 -16.10
CA LYS A 107 -1.58 -6.85 -15.27
C LYS A 107 -1.99 -6.21 -13.96
N CYS A 108 -1.52 -6.79 -12.86
CA CYS A 108 -1.80 -6.31 -11.52
C CYS A 108 -0.50 -6.18 -10.74
N TYR A 109 -0.44 -5.18 -9.85
CA TYR A 109 0.60 -5.14 -8.83
C TYR A 109 0.24 -6.14 -7.74
N SER A 110 1.18 -7.02 -7.41
CA SER A 110 1.07 -7.91 -6.27
C SER A 110 1.98 -7.37 -5.18
N ILE A 111 1.41 -7.04 -4.03
CA ILE A 111 2.11 -6.40 -2.92
C ILE A 111 2.15 -7.37 -1.74
N TYR A 112 3.35 -7.53 -1.16
CA TYR A 112 3.54 -8.37 0.02
C TYR A 112 4.57 -7.69 0.93
N CYS A 113 4.10 -7.15 2.05
CA CYS A 113 4.95 -6.47 3.02
C CYS A 113 5.02 -7.26 4.31
N THR A 114 6.20 -7.28 4.93
CA THR A 114 6.44 -7.94 6.21
C THR A 114 7.14 -6.97 7.16
N THR A 115 7.06 -7.29 8.45
CA THR A 115 7.86 -6.64 9.48
C THR A 115 8.44 -7.72 10.39
N LYS A 116 9.52 -7.41 11.09
CA LYS A 116 10.08 -8.33 12.09
C LYS A 116 9.37 -8.14 13.42
N ASP A 117 8.92 -9.24 13.99
CA ASP A 117 8.34 -9.29 15.32
C ASP A 117 8.96 -10.48 16.05
N ASN A 118 9.76 -10.22 17.10
CA ASN A 118 10.50 -11.25 17.82
C ASN A 118 11.31 -12.17 16.89
N ASP A 119 12.09 -11.58 15.98
CA ASP A 119 12.92 -12.27 14.97
C ASP A 119 12.14 -13.08 13.93
N LYS A 120 10.82 -13.01 13.92
CA LYS A 120 9.98 -13.64 12.91
C LYS A 120 9.46 -12.59 11.94
N LEU A 121 9.43 -12.93 10.65
CA LEU A 121 8.78 -12.10 9.64
C LEU A 121 7.27 -12.30 9.70
N VAL A 122 6.56 -11.21 9.93
CA VAL A 122 5.10 -11.21 10.03
C VAL A 122 4.53 -10.34 8.91
N PRO A 123 3.55 -10.83 8.14
CA PRO A 123 2.97 -10.02 7.06
C PRO A 123 2.18 -8.83 7.62
N THR A 124 2.37 -7.68 7.01
CA THR A 124 1.66 -6.44 7.35
C THR A 124 0.76 -5.95 6.23
N MET A 125 0.94 -6.45 5.02
CA MET A 125 0.10 -6.09 3.88
C MET A 125 0.15 -7.20 2.83
N LYS A 126 -1.01 -7.54 2.30
CA LYS A 126 -1.17 -8.37 1.11
C LYS A 126 -2.18 -7.70 0.21
N GLY A 127 -1.81 -7.45 -1.03
CA GLY A 127 -2.70 -6.77 -1.96
C GLY A 127 -2.50 -7.20 -3.39
N ILE A 128 -3.55 -7.06 -4.17
CA ILE A 128 -3.53 -7.27 -5.61
C ILE A 128 -4.38 -6.17 -6.26
N ILE A 129 -3.75 -5.34 -7.08
CA ILE A 129 -4.41 -4.17 -7.64
C ILE A 129 -4.06 -4.02 -9.11
N SER A 130 -5.06 -3.83 -9.94
CA SER A 130 -4.85 -3.56 -11.36
C SER A 130 -3.86 -2.39 -11.55
N CYS A 131 -2.86 -2.60 -12.42
CA CYS A 131 -1.89 -1.55 -12.74
C CYS A 131 -2.58 -0.31 -13.33
N GLU A 132 -3.72 -0.49 -13.98
CA GLU A 132 -4.52 0.61 -14.54
C GLU A 132 -5.25 1.39 -13.45
N ILE A 133 -5.76 0.71 -12.43
CA ILE A 133 -6.52 1.34 -11.34
C ILE A 133 -5.62 2.01 -10.33
N TRP A 134 -4.41 1.51 -10.10
CA TRP A 134 -3.51 1.99 -9.07
C TRP A 134 -3.26 3.52 -9.12
N PRO A 135 -2.90 4.11 -10.28
CA PRO A 135 -2.68 5.57 -10.32
C PRO A 135 -3.93 6.37 -9.99
N ARG A 136 -5.09 5.93 -10.45
CA ARG A 136 -6.36 6.59 -10.16
C ARG A 136 -6.71 6.53 -8.68
N PHE A 137 -6.53 5.36 -8.09
CA PHE A 137 -6.79 5.12 -6.68
C PHE A 137 -5.92 6.03 -5.80
N THR A 138 -4.61 6.03 -6.04
CA THR A 138 -3.68 6.85 -5.25
C THR A 138 -3.96 8.34 -5.43
N GLU A 139 -4.23 8.77 -6.65
CA GLU A 139 -4.56 10.18 -6.94
C GLU A 139 -5.83 10.63 -6.21
N GLN A 140 -6.87 9.81 -6.23
CA GLN A 140 -8.14 10.13 -5.56
C GLN A 140 -7.95 10.27 -4.04
N ILE A 141 -7.20 9.37 -3.43
CA ILE A 141 -6.91 9.45 -1.99
C ILE A 141 -6.09 10.70 -1.67
N ILE A 142 -5.07 10.96 -2.45
CA ILE A 142 -4.21 12.13 -2.26
C ILE A 142 -5.04 13.42 -2.35
N ASN A 143 -5.91 13.52 -3.34
CA ASN A 143 -6.78 14.69 -3.51
C ASN A 143 -7.74 14.84 -2.34
N LYS A 144 -8.30 13.74 -1.83
CA LYS A 144 -9.19 13.74 -0.68
C LYS A 144 -8.50 14.29 0.57
N ILE A 145 -7.28 13.86 0.80
CA ILE A 145 -6.48 14.31 1.95
C ILE A 145 -6.13 15.80 1.79
N LYS A 146 -5.74 16.23 0.59
CA LYS A 146 -5.43 17.63 0.32
C LYS A 146 -6.65 18.56 0.51
N GLU A 147 -7.84 18.09 0.17
CA GLU A 147 -9.07 18.85 0.41
C GLU A 147 -9.27 19.16 1.89
N LYS A 148 -8.88 18.26 2.76
CA LYS A 148 -9.02 18.45 4.22
C LYS A 148 -8.02 19.43 4.80
N GLU A 149 -6.98 19.79 4.06
CA GLU A 149 -6.01 20.79 4.48
C GLU A 149 -6.50 22.22 4.33
N LYS A 150 -7.54 22.43 3.56
CA LYS A 150 -8.10 23.76 3.29
C LYS A 150 -8.95 24.25 4.44
#